data_139d6119145bc69c1fef6f4627251340
#
_entry.id   139d6119145bc69c1fef6f4627251340
#
_cell.length_a   1.000
_cell.length_b   1.000
_cell.length_c   1.000
_cell.angle_alpha   90.00
_cell.angle_beta   90.00
_cell.angle_gamma   90.00
#
_symmetry.space_group_name_H-M   'P 1'
#
loop_
_entity.id
_entity.type
_entity.pdbx_description
1 polymer ?
#
loop_
_entity_poly.entity_id
_entity_poly.type
_entity_poly.pdbx_seq_one_letter_code
_entity_poly.pdbx_strand_id
1 'polypeptide(L)'
;MTPLGIPLNLTTKTQYRTAIYYPVAGELGRVEMIEFMDIKGLDHSEKCHAPNLGLLSIKYSIEDMQQTLGMLKSRGLQSVDVNDIQLQPYGDISIFSLSSPDGAIIEFYE
;
A
#
# COMPACT_ATOMS: atom_id res chain seq x y z
N MET A 1 -2.17 -12.91 -19.57
CA MET A 1 -1.63 -11.92 -18.62
C MET A 1 -0.26 -11.53 -19.12
N THR A 2 0.04 -10.25 -19.18
CA THR A 2 1.39 -9.77 -19.54
C THR A 2 2.36 -10.02 -18.36
N PRO A 3 3.68 -9.95 -18.57
CA PRO A 3 4.66 -10.09 -17.47
C PRO A 3 4.45 -9.13 -16.29
N LEU A 4 3.77 -8.02 -16.51
CA LEU A 4 3.43 -7.03 -15.48
C LEU A 4 2.06 -7.28 -14.80
N GLY A 5 1.42 -8.41 -15.05
CA GLY A 5 0.08 -8.69 -14.51
C GLY A 5 -1.04 -7.85 -15.13
N ILE A 6 -0.76 -7.08 -16.16
CA ILE A 6 -1.75 -6.21 -16.83
C ILE A 6 -2.84 -7.09 -17.49
N PRO A 7 -4.14 -6.77 -17.31
CA PRO A 7 -5.22 -7.52 -17.92
C PRO A 7 -5.11 -7.62 -19.44
N LEU A 8 -5.43 -8.77 -20.01
CA LEU A 8 -5.33 -9.02 -21.46
C LEU A 8 -6.30 -8.19 -22.32
N ASN A 9 -7.30 -7.58 -21.73
CA ASN A 9 -8.25 -6.71 -22.42
C ASN A 9 -7.68 -5.29 -22.72
N LEU A 10 -6.50 -4.98 -22.20
CA LEU A 10 -5.81 -3.75 -22.55
C LEU A 10 -5.01 -3.94 -23.83
N THR A 11 -5.07 -2.94 -24.71
CA THR A 11 -4.35 -2.98 -25.99
C THR A 11 -2.89 -2.55 -25.81
N THR A 12 -2.03 -2.90 -26.76
CA THR A 12 -0.63 -2.45 -26.80
C THR A 12 -0.49 -0.92 -26.98
N LYS A 13 -1.59 -0.23 -27.32
CA LYS A 13 -1.64 1.22 -27.46
C LYS A 13 -2.06 1.94 -26.17
N THR A 14 -2.47 1.19 -25.14
CA THR A 14 -2.85 1.77 -23.86
C THR A 14 -1.64 2.46 -23.23
N GLN A 15 -1.77 3.76 -22.99
CA GLN A 15 -0.73 4.53 -22.32
C GLN A 15 -0.82 4.34 -20.83
N TYR A 16 0.32 4.14 -20.18
CA TYR A 16 0.40 4.01 -18.73
C TYR A 16 1.67 4.68 -18.20
N ARG A 17 1.61 5.03 -16.94
CA ARG A 17 2.72 5.58 -16.18
C ARG A 17 3.01 4.64 -15.00
N THR A 18 4.29 4.38 -14.74
CA THR A 18 4.68 3.54 -13.59
C THR A 18 5.62 4.29 -12.66
N ALA A 19 5.54 3.93 -11.37
CA ALA A 19 6.52 4.29 -10.37
C ALA A 19 6.86 3.04 -9.56
N ILE A 20 8.15 2.75 -9.41
CA ILE A 20 8.63 1.61 -8.64
C ILE A 20 9.35 2.12 -7.41
N TYR A 21 8.90 1.68 -6.25
CA TYR A 21 9.50 1.97 -4.96
C TYR A 21 10.23 0.75 -4.44
N TYR A 22 11.49 0.94 -4.12
CA TYR A 22 12.36 -0.10 -3.57
C TYR A 22 12.54 0.09 -2.07
N PRO A 23 12.58 -0.98 -1.27
CA PRO A 23 13.06 -0.90 0.10
C PRO A 23 14.56 -0.52 0.12
N VAL A 24 15.03 -0.02 1.25
CA VAL A 24 16.43 0.43 1.41
C VAL A 24 17.44 -0.71 1.19
N ALA A 25 17.06 -1.94 1.45
CA ALA A 25 17.89 -3.11 1.30
C ALA A 25 17.25 -4.18 0.41
N GLY A 26 17.69 -4.27 -0.84
CA GLY A 26 17.36 -5.38 -1.73
C GLY A 26 16.17 -5.16 -2.66
N GLU A 27 15.85 -6.20 -3.44
CA GLU A 27 14.76 -6.16 -4.43
C GLU A 27 13.43 -6.73 -3.91
N LEU A 28 13.45 -7.41 -2.77
CA LEU A 28 12.25 -7.99 -2.16
C LEU A 28 11.39 -6.91 -1.53
N GLY A 29 10.08 -7.01 -1.72
CA GLY A 29 9.13 -6.04 -1.16
C GLY A 29 9.00 -4.74 -1.96
N ARG A 30 9.50 -4.68 -3.19
CA ARG A 30 9.24 -3.54 -4.08
C ARG A 30 7.74 -3.39 -4.37
N VAL A 31 7.29 -2.15 -4.48
CA VAL A 31 5.93 -1.80 -4.89
C VAL A 31 5.98 -1.11 -6.23
N GLU A 32 5.24 -1.63 -7.20
CA GLU A 32 5.02 -0.99 -8.47
C GLU A 32 3.62 -0.42 -8.53
N MET A 33 3.52 0.88 -8.76
CA MET A 33 2.27 1.59 -8.98
C MET A 33 2.11 1.83 -10.48
N ILE A 34 0.95 1.48 -11.02
CA ILE A 34 0.65 1.61 -12.45
C ILE A 34 -0.61 2.47 -12.60
N GLU A 35 -0.50 3.55 -13.35
CA GLU A 35 -1.62 4.41 -13.70
C GLU A 35 -1.90 4.32 -15.20
N PHE A 36 -3.13 3.99 -15.57
CA PHE A 36 -3.59 3.99 -16.95
C PHE A 36 -4.15 5.35 -17.33
N MET A 37 -3.54 6.02 -18.32
CA MET A 37 -3.85 7.42 -18.66
C MET A 37 -5.21 7.57 -19.36
N ASP A 38 -5.57 6.61 -20.22
CA ASP A 38 -6.72 6.72 -21.14
C ASP A 38 -7.89 5.81 -20.74
N ILE A 39 -7.82 5.17 -19.57
CA ILE A 39 -8.84 4.24 -19.12
C ILE A 39 -9.50 4.79 -17.86
N LYS A 40 -10.81 5.03 -17.96
CA LYS A 40 -11.63 5.35 -16.81
C LYS A 40 -12.11 4.05 -16.17
N GLY A 41 -11.50 3.66 -15.06
CA GLY A 41 -11.93 2.54 -14.24
C GLY A 41 -13.19 2.86 -13.41
N LEU A 42 -13.76 1.83 -12.81
CA LEU A 42 -14.75 2.00 -11.75
C LEU A 42 -14.02 2.25 -10.43
N ASP A 43 -14.50 3.21 -9.66
CA ASP A 43 -14.02 3.44 -8.31
C ASP A 43 -14.62 2.38 -7.37
N HIS A 44 -13.76 1.59 -6.76
CA HIS A 44 -14.11 0.58 -5.77
C HIS A 44 -13.49 0.87 -4.40
N SER A 45 -12.95 2.05 -4.18
CA SER A 45 -12.26 2.43 -2.93
C SER A 45 -13.13 2.20 -1.69
N GLU A 46 -14.42 2.52 -1.77
CA GLU A 46 -15.38 2.28 -0.68
C GLU A 46 -15.62 0.79 -0.37
N LYS A 47 -15.18 -0.12 -1.23
CA LYS A 47 -15.33 -1.57 -1.05
C LYS A 47 -14.07 -2.26 -0.55
N CYS A 48 -12.96 -1.54 -0.47
CA CYS A 48 -11.67 -2.06 -0.04
C CYS A 48 -11.57 -2.17 1.49
N HIS A 49 -12.54 -2.83 2.12
CA HIS A 49 -12.56 -3.07 3.56
C HIS A 49 -13.21 -4.43 3.89
N ALA A 50 -12.90 -4.96 5.06
CA ALA A 50 -13.56 -6.17 5.56
C ALA A 50 -15.08 -5.92 5.73
N PRO A 51 -15.96 -6.92 5.46
CA PRO A 51 -15.66 -8.32 5.13
C PRO A 51 -15.53 -8.60 3.63
N ASN A 52 -15.32 -7.61 2.78
CA ASN A 52 -15.19 -7.82 1.34
C ASN A 52 -13.95 -8.69 1.02
N LEU A 53 -14.05 -9.47 -0.06
CA LEU A 53 -12.94 -10.32 -0.52
C LEU A 53 -11.99 -9.50 -1.38
N GLY A 54 -10.71 -9.81 -1.27
CA GLY A 54 -9.65 -9.21 -2.07
C GLY A 54 -8.42 -8.85 -1.24
N LEU A 55 -7.48 -8.15 -1.87
CA LEU A 55 -6.33 -7.58 -1.18
C LEU A 55 -6.79 -6.32 -0.44
N LEU A 56 -6.85 -6.38 0.89
CA LEU A 56 -7.34 -5.29 1.73
C LEU A 56 -6.21 -4.37 2.19
N SER A 57 -5.04 -4.94 2.49
CA SER A 57 -3.89 -4.16 2.95
C SER A 57 -2.56 -4.80 2.57
N ILE A 58 -1.51 -4.01 2.58
CA ILE A 58 -0.12 -4.45 2.52
C ILE A 58 0.54 -4.06 3.83
N LYS A 59 1.26 -4.99 4.47
CA LYS A 59 1.91 -4.77 5.76
C LYS A 59 3.43 -4.69 5.59
N TYR A 60 4.05 -3.72 6.24
CA TYR A 60 5.49 -3.54 6.31
C TYR A 60 5.96 -3.52 7.76
N SER A 61 7.01 -4.29 8.07
CA SER A 61 7.73 -4.13 9.32
C SER A 61 8.61 -2.88 9.27
N ILE A 62 8.68 -2.18 10.38
CA ILE A 62 9.55 -1.02 10.57
C ILE A 62 10.43 -1.24 11.81
N GLU A 63 11.60 -0.61 11.85
CA GLU A 63 12.55 -0.77 12.96
C GLU A 63 12.30 0.23 14.09
N ASP A 64 11.71 1.39 13.80
CA ASP A 64 11.47 2.46 14.76
C ASP A 64 10.16 3.19 14.41
N MET A 65 9.14 2.94 15.21
CA MET A 65 7.82 3.53 15.10
C MET A 65 7.87 5.06 15.24
N GLN A 66 8.61 5.56 16.22
CA GLN A 66 8.66 6.99 16.50
C GLN A 66 9.38 7.76 15.40
N GLN A 67 10.48 7.22 14.89
CA GLN A 67 11.20 7.80 13.76
C GLN A 67 10.31 7.83 12.51
N THR A 68 9.60 6.73 12.22
CA THR A 68 8.69 6.62 11.08
C THR A 68 7.56 7.65 11.17
N LEU A 69 6.91 7.76 12.32
CA LEU A 69 5.85 8.75 12.56
C LEU A 69 6.37 10.19 12.42
N GLY A 70 7.56 10.47 12.93
CA GLY A 70 8.22 11.78 12.79
C GLY A 70 8.47 12.14 11.33
N MET A 71 8.93 11.18 10.54
CA MET A 71 9.15 11.35 9.10
C MET A 71 7.83 11.58 8.34
N LEU A 72 6.78 10.83 8.64
CA LEU A 72 5.46 11.00 8.04
C LEU A 72 4.86 12.36 8.37
N LYS A 73 4.98 12.79 9.63
CA LYS A 73 4.55 14.11 10.07
C LYS A 73 5.27 15.24 9.33
N SER A 74 6.58 15.11 9.12
CA SER A 74 7.37 16.10 8.37
C SER A 74 6.95 16.22 6.90
N ARG A 75 6.29 15.18 6.36
CA ARG A 75 5.74 15.13 5.00
C ARG A 75 4.26 15.53 4.91
N GLY A 76 3.67 16.02 6.01
CA GLY A 76 2.31 16.57 6.02
C GLY A 76 1.22 15.62 6.50
N LEU A 77 1.53 14.41 6.95
CA LEU A 77 0.56 13.54 7.61
C LEU A 77 0.33 14.03 9.05
N GLN A 78 -0.89 14.50 9.34
CA GLN A 78 -1.16 15.27 10.56
C GLN A 78 -1.31 14.42 11.81
N SER A 79 -1.97 13.29 11.73
CA SER A 79 -2.13 12.36 12.85
C SER A 79 -2.27 10.94 12.34
N VAL A 80 -1.69 10.02 13.09
CA VAL A 80 -1.78 8.59 12.85
C VAL A 80 -2.00 7.93 14.21
N ASP A 81 -3.07 7.16 14.34
CA ASP A 81 -3.34 6.40 15.56
C ASP A 81 -2.53 5.12 15.55
N VAL A 82 -1.70 4.94 16.56
CA VAL A 82 -0.95 3.71 16.80
C VAL A 82 -1.74 2.84 17.77
N ASN A 83 -1.88 1.58 17.43
CA ASN A 83 -2.58 0.59 18.24
C ASN A 83 -1.61 -0.51 18.65
N ASP A 84 -1.59 -0.85 19.93
CA ASP A 84 -0.87 -2.01 20.42
C ASP A 84 -1.81 -3.21 20.38
N ILE A 85 -1.41 -4.24 19.66
CA ILE A 85 -2.23 -5.44 19.47
C ILE A 85 -1.39 -6.70 19.60
N GLN A 86 -2.05 -7.80 19.95
CA GLN A 86 -1.46 -9.13 19.85
C GLN A 86 -1.88 -9.80 18.55
N LEU A 87 -0.94 -10.09 17.67
CA LEU A 87 -1.20 -10.65 16.35
C LEU A 87 -0.32 -11.85 16.05
N GLN A 88 -0.92 -13.03 15.88
CA GLN A 88 -0.19 -14.22 15.46
C GLN A 88 0.22 -14.13 13.98
N PRO A 89 1.44 -14.54 13.62
CA PRO A 89 2.53 -15.11 14.44
C PRO A 89 3.49 -14.07 15.06
N TYR A 90 3.20 -12.78 14.96
CA TYR A 90 4.13 -11.68 15.27
C TYR A 90 4.24 -11.38 16.77
N GLY A 91 3.24 -11.79 17.60
CA GLY A 91 3.19 -11.50 19.03
C GLY A 91 2.56 -10.13 19.34
N ASP A 92 3.10 -9.46 20.34
CA ASP A 92 2.69 -8.09 20.68
C ASP A 92 3.39 -7.12 19.74
N ILE A 93 2.63 -6.32 19.04
CA ILE A 93 3.12 -5.34 18.05
C ILE A 93 2.40 -4.01 18.20
N SER A 94 3.10 -2.95 17.87
CA SER A 94 2.50 -1.63 17.62
C SER A 94 2.25 -1.48 16.13
N ILE A 95 1.05 -1.07 15.74
CA ILE A 95 0.65 -0.98 14.34
C ILE A 95 -0.12 0.31 14.06
N PHE A 96 0.11 0.89 12.89
CA PHE A 96 -0.73 1.95 12.33
C PHE A 96 -1.04 1.72 10.87
N SER A 97 -2.09 2.34 10.37
CA SER A 97 -2.56 2.22 8.99
C SER A 97 -2.65 3.58 8.32
N LEU A 98 -2.33 3.60 7.03
CA LEU A 98 -2.53 4.75 6.15
C LEU A 98 -3.41 4.31 4.98
N SER A 99 -4.29 5.20 4.55
CA SER A 99 -5.05 5.02 3.32
C SER A 99 -4.43 5.86 2.20
N SER A 100 -4.19 5.24 1.06
CA SER A 100 -3.81 5.97 -0.13
C SER A 100 -5.03 6.66 -0.77
N PRO A 101 -4.85 7.66 -1.66
CA PRO A 101 -5.95 8.34 -2.32
C PRO A 101 -6.88 7.44 -3.14
N ASP A 102 -6.39 6.29 -3.58
CA ASP A 102 -7.12 5.28 -4.33
C ASP A 102 -7.75 4.18 -3.44
N GLY A 103 -7.68 4.35 -2.11
CA GLY A 103 -8.32 3.48 -1.13
C GLY A 103 -7.49 2.27 -0.69
N ALA A 104 -6.28 2.08 -1.21
CA ALA A 104 -5.41 1.01 -0.73
C ALA A 104 -4.95 1.28 0.70
N ILE A 105 -4.96 0.26 1.55
CA ILE A 105 -4.52 0.36 2.94
C ILE A 105 -3.09 -0.15 3.05
N ILE A 106 -2.24 0.65 3.67
CA ILE A 106 -0.86 0.31 3.99
C ILE A 106 -0.72 0.32 5.50
N GLU A 107 -0.24 -0.78 6.05
CA GLU A 107 -0.05 -0.95 7.49
C GLU A 107 1.43 -1.08 7.81
N PHE A 108 1.86 -0.41 8.86
CA PHE A 108 3.23 -0.46 9.38
C PHE A 108 3.21 -0.99 10.81
N TYR A 109 4.11 -1.91 11.13
CA TYR A 109 4.20 -2.51 12.45
C TYR A 109 5.66 -2.66 12.93
N GLU A 110 5.83 -2.52 14.23
CA GLU A 110 7.06 -2.75 14.98
C GLU A 110 6.85 -3.87 16.01
#